data_0a2b1c2f14856bdd8797187f0a2f8976
#
_entry.id   0a2b1c2f14856bdd8797187f0a2f8976
#
_cell.length_a   1.000
_cell.length_b   1.000
_cell.length_c   1.000
_cell.angle_alpha   90.00
_cell.angle_beta   90.00
_cell.angle_gamma   90.00
#
_symmetry.space_group_name_H-M   'P 1'
#
loop_
_entity.id
_entity.type
_entity.pdbx_description
1 polymer ?
#
loop_
_entity_poly.entity_id
_entity_poly.type
_entity_poly.pdbx_seq_one_letter_code
_entity_poly.pdbx_strand_id
1 'polypeptide(L)'
;MTSRTSGNTCGDCIFFGERTGIVRTRNVCERPGEKLRAVEKDAAACDAYQASPRASFGLGQPRANAAGPAAVPAPAASALRPTPGRQILCDTHCHTLFSRHAYSTLEEDVRAAAAQGMELLGVTDHYSSMLFSQQTIQDWQYFLNLWAWPRRWHGVRLLRGCEADIIDLDGNIFGHDIFFDKEINGSAYRKPHSLKKMAFAQCDYVIASVHNKDFTEGASREQITRMYLRVLEDPKVLILGHVGRTGLDFDLDTVLGAVKEHGKLIEVNESSLIAQKRAGSYKRCRQIVERCAERGVSVSFGSDAHVSSLVGHHEAVDALLDEVHFPQELVACRDAATFAGVVESVIGPMAE
;
A
#
# COMPACT_ATOMS: atom_id res chain seq x y z
N MET A 1 -12.10 14.52 -47.54
CA MET A 1 -10.65 14.16 -47.73
C MET A 1 -9.89 14.94 -46.66
N THR A 2 -9.69 14.31 -45.51
CA THR A 2 -8.90 14.91 -44.44
C THR A 2 -7.42 14.73 -44.75
N SER A 3 -6.66 15.80 -44.64
CA SER A 3 -5.24 15.84 -44.96
C SER A 3 -4.45 14.87 -44.07
N ARG A 4 -3.78 13.92 -44.70
CA ARG A 4 -2.78 13.09 -44.02
C ARG A 4 -1.66 13.98 -43.55
N THR A 5 -1.34 13.94 -42.25
CA THR A 5 -0.16 14.61 -41.69
C THR A 5 1.08 13.91 -42.28
N SER A 6 1.80 14.61 -43.16
CA SER A 6 3.01 14.10 -43.80
C SER A 6 4.11 13.94 -42.74
N GLY A 7 4.65 12.74 -42.62
CA GLY A 7 5.83 12.44 -41.78
C GLY A 7 5.61 11.56 -40.57
N ASN A 8 4.38 11.25 -40.17
CA ASN A 8 4.09 10.36 -39.08
C ASN A 8 3.75 8.94 -39.55
N THR A 9 4.13 7.93 -38.79
CA THR A 9 3.87 6.50 -39.11
C THR A 9 2.99 5.84 -38.06
N CYS A 10 2.49 4.65 -38.32
CA CYS A 10 1.75 3.86 -37.34
C CYS A 10 2.60 3.55 -36.10
N GLY A 11 3.94 3.46 -36.22
CA GLY A 11 4.83 3.24 -35.10
C GLY A 11 4.87 4.39 -34.10
N ASP A 12 4.47 5.61 -34.49
CA ASP A 12 4.42 6.81 -33.66
C ASP A 12 3.04 7.05 -33.03
N CYS A 13 2.07 6.19 -33.28
CA CYS A 13 0.69 6.32 -32.82
C CYS A 13 0.48 5.64 -31.47
N ILE A 14 -0.31 6.26 -30.57
CA ILE A 14 -0.64 5.68 -29.26
C ILE A 14 -1.44 4.37 -29.35
N PHE A 15 -2.11 4.11 -30.47
CA PHE A 15 -2.85 2.87 -30.72
C PHE A 15 -1.99 1.77 -31.34
N PHE A 16 -0.69 2.03 -31.59
CA PHE A 16 0.22 1.02 -32.09
C PHE A 16 0.71 0.12 -30.96
N GLY A 17 0.59 -1.19 -31.13
CA GLY A 17 1.04 -2.19 -30.18
C GLY A 17 1.77 -3.36 -30.86
N GLU A 18 2.62 -4.04 -30.12
CA GLU A 18 3.26 -5.28 -30.54
C GLU A 18 2.64 -6.46 -29.78
N ARG A 19 2.06 -7.41 -30.49
CA ARG A 19 1.50 -8.63 -29.93
C ARG A 19 2.39 -9.82 -30.30
N THR A 20 2.91 -10.50 -29.27
CA THR A 20 3.73 -11.72 -29.44
C THR A 20 2.82 -12.94 -29.42
N GLY A 21 2.74 -13.65 -30.52
CA GLY A 21 2.09 -14.97 -30.59
C GLY A 21 3.12 -16.08 -30.37
N ILE A 22 2.63 -17.32 -30.28
CA ILE A 22 3.47 -18.53 -30.06
C ILE A 22 4.59 -18.70 -31.11
N VAL A 23 4.48 -18.09 -32.26
CA VAL A 23 5.43 -18.27 -33.39
C VAL A 23 6.02 -16.96 -33.92
N ARG A 24 5.35 -15.83 -33.80
CA ARG A 24 5.82 -14.51 -34.31
C ARG A 24 5.22 -13.33 -33.57
N THR A 25 6.02 -12.28 -33.36
CA THR A 25 5.55 -10.95 -32.98
C THR A 25 4.89 -10.28 -34.18
N ARG A 26 3.74 -9.64 -34.00
CA ARG A 26 3.03 -8.84 -35.01
C ARG A 26 2.74 -7.44 -34.47
N ASN A 27 2.96 -6.45 -35.31
CA ASN A 27 2.53 -5.09 -35.02
C ASN A 27 1.04 -4.97 -35.28
N VAL A 28 0.29 -4.37 -34.37
CA VAL A 28 -1.16 -4.24 -34.45
C VAL A 28 -1.60 -2.81 -34.13
N CYS A 29 -2.72 -2.41 -34.72
CA CYS A 29 -3.42 -1.20 -34.34
C CYS A 29 -4.59 -1.55 -33.43
N GLU A 30 -4.63 -0.98 -32.23
CA GLU A 30 -5.58 -1.29 -31.14
C GLU A 30 -6.60 -0.17 -30.95
N ARG A 31 -7.13 0.42 -31.99
CA ARG A 31 -8.11 1.52 -31.87
C ARG A 31 -9.37 1.07 -31.11
N PRO A 32 -9.88 1.91 -30.19
CA PRO A 32 -11.11 1.61 -29.47
C PRO A 32 -12.29 1.37 -30.43
N GLY A 33 -13.02 0.26 -30.20
CA GLY A 33 -14.21 -0.10 -31.00
C GLY A 33 -13.93 -0.76 -32.32
N GLU A 34 -12.67 -0.94 -32.74
CA GLU A 34 -12.30 -1.63 -33.96
C GLU A 34 -11.69 -3.01 -33.69
N LYS A 35 -11.79 -3.93 -34.68
CA LYS A 35 -11.09 -5.21 -34.61
C LYS A 35 -9.59 -5.00 -34.79
N LEU A 36 -8.79 -5.70 -34.00
CA LEU A 36 -7.33 -5.72 -34.14
C LEU A 36 -6.93 -6.07 -35.59
N ARG A 37 -6.08 -5.26 -36.17
CA ARG A 37 -5.50 -5.51 -37.48
C ARG A 37 -3.99 -5.41 -37.46
N ALA A 38 -3.32 -6.28 -38.19
CA ALA A 38 -1.89 -6.18 -38.38
C ALA A 38 -1.56 -4.93 -39.22
N VAL A 39 -0.51 -4.21 -38.82
CA VAL A 39 0.00 -3.03 -39.50
C VAL A 39 1.52 -3.09 -39.61
N GLU A 40 2.06 -2.44 -40.65
CA GLU A 40 3.50 -2.22 -40.74
C GLU A 40 3.87 -1.03 -39.88
N LYS A 41 4.99 -1.12 -39.18
CA LYS A 41 5.46 -0.07 -38.25
C LYS A 41 5.63 1.29 -38.95
N ASP A 42 6.13 1.24 -40.18
CA ASP A 42 6.42 2.44 -41.00
C ASP A 42 5.26 2.82 -41.94
N ALA A 43 4.10 2.17 -41.80
CA ALA A 43 2.92 2.54 -42.57
C ALA A 43 2.48 3.98 -42.25
N ALA A 44 1.98 4.71 -43.25
CA ALA A 44 1.47 6.07 -43.05
C ALA A 44 0.34 6.09 -42.01
N ALA A 45 0.36 7.11 -41.17
CA ALA A 45 -0.64 7.30 -40.13
C ALA A 45 -2.06 7.40 -40.70
N CYS A 46 -3.02 6.82 -39.99
CA CYS A 46 -4.43 6.85 -40.36
C CYS A 46 -5.15 8.09 -39.80
N ASP A 47 -6.42 8.26 -40.17
CA ASP A 47 -7.24 9.41 -39.74
C ASP A 47 -7.42 9.54 -38.21
N ALA A 48 -7.22 8.43 -37.48
CA ALA A 48 -7.29 8.40 -35.99
C ALA A 48 -5.90 8.51 -35.33
N TYR A 49 -4.88 8.97 -36.10
CA TYR A 49 -3.54 9.13 -35.53
C TYR A 49 -3.52 10.05 -34.33
N GLN A 50 -2.89 9.58 -33.26
CA GLN A 50 -2.52 10.36 -32.09
C GLN A 50 -1.04 10.12 -31.79
N ALA A 51 -0.24 11.18 -31.68
CA ALA A 51 1.19 11.04 -31.44
C ALA A 51 1.47 10.35 -30.09
N SER A 52 2.33 9.35 -30.11
CA SER A 52 2.85 8.74 -28.88
C SER A 52 3.77 9.74 -28.18
N PRO A 53 3.76 9.83 -26.84
CA PRO A 53 4.74 10.63 -26.10
C PRO A 53 6.19 10.29 -26.44
N ARG A 54 6.48 9.07 -26.94
CA ARG A 54 7.81 8.66 -27.41
C ARG A 54 8.24 9.32 -28.72
N ALA A 55 7.30 9.78 -29.51
CA ALA A 55 7.61 10.47 -30.77
C ALA A 55 8.23 11.85 -30.56
N SER A 56 8.15 12.44 -29.37
CA SER A 56 8.71 13.75 -29.00
C SER A 56 10.16 13.70 -28.47
N PHE A 57 10.76 12.50 -28.28
CA PHE A 57 12.15 12.35 -27.86
C PHE A 57 13.11 12.20 -29.06
N GLY A 58 13.06 13.11 -30.01
CA GLY A 58 14.16 13.31 -30.94
C GLY A 58 15.31 14.02 -30.21
N LEU A 59 16.48 13.39 -30.15
CA LEU A 59 17.73 13.98 -29.64
C LEU A 59 18.13 15.21 -30.50
N GLY A 60 17.43 16.31 -30.30
CA GLY A 60 17.79 17.64 -30.83
C GLY A 60 18.60 18.39 -29.78
N GLN A 61 19.77 18.93 -30.17
CA GLN A 61 20.67 19.69 -29.28
C GLN A 61 19.94 20.82 -28.51
N PRO A 62 20.43 21.17 -27.30
CA PRO A 62 19.78 22.19 -26.48
C PRO A 62 19.83 23.54 -27.14
N ARG A 63 18.70 24.09 -27.52
CA ARG A 63 18.56 25.53 -27.83
C ARG A 63 18.50 26.28 -26.50
N ALA A 64 19.45 27.17 -26.30
CA ALA A 64 19.43 28.16 -25.24
C ALA A 64 18.23 29.10 -25.40
N ASN A 65 17.60 29.42 -24.25
CA ASN A 65 16.62 30.48 -24.06
C ASN A 65 15.22 30.29 -24.70
N ALA A 66 14.36 29.55 -24.02
CA ALA A 66 12.94 29.89 -23.99
C ALA A 66 12.47 29.78 -22.54
N ALA A 67 11.75 30.79 -22.06
CA ALA A 67 11.12 30.77 -20.74
C ALA A 67 10.31 29.46 -20.56
N GLY A 68 10.52 28.76 -19.49
CA GLY A 68 9.82 27.49 -19.20
C GLY A 68 8.31 27.69 -19.24
N PRO A 69 7.54 26.65 -19.61
CA PRO A 69 6.09 26.73 -19.52
C PRO A 69 5.71 27.04 -18.07
N ALA A 70 4.79 28.02 -17.92
CA ALA A 70 4.22 28.32 -16.62
C ALA A 70 3.76 27.03 -15.96
N ALA A 71 4.12 26.83 -14.69
CA ALA A 71 3.69 25.69 -13.92
C ALA A 71 2.18 25.55 -14.09
N VAL A 72 1.73 24.39 -14.58
CA VAL A 72 0.31 24.03 -14.54
C VAL A 72 -0.08 24.10 -13.07
N PRO A 73 -1.04 24.96 -12.68
CA PRO A 73 -1.47 24.97 -11.29
C PRO A 73 -1.97 23.55 -10.96
N ALA A 74 -1.43 22.98 -9.91
CA ALA A 74 -1.97 21.75 -9.35
C ALA A 74 -3.49 21.91 -9.24
N PRO A 75 -4.30 20.89 -9.56
CA PRO A 75 -5.73 20.97 -9.32
C PRO A 75 -5.90 21.40 -7.87
N ALA A 76 -6.63 22.48 -7.64
CA ALA A 76 -6.93 22.95 -6.31
C ALA A 76 -7.52 21.75 -5.55
N ALA A 77 -6.77 21.19 -4.62
CA ALA A 77 -7.29 20.24 -3.68
C ALA A 77 -8.53 20.91 -3.10
N SER A 78 -9.69 20.31 -3.29
CA SER A 78 -10.91 20.72 -2.61
C SER A 78 -10.58 20.53 -1.14
N ALA A 79 -10.17 21.61 -0.50
CA ALA A 79 -9.84 21.63 0.90
C ALA A 79 -11.13 21.33 1.67
N LEU A 80 -11.41 20.08 1.90
CA LEU A 80 -12.19 19.66 3.04
C LEU A 80 -11.37 20.16 4.23
N ARG A 81 -11.84 21.23 4.90
CA ARG A 81 -11.15 21.79 6.04
C ARG A 81 -11.15 20.73 7.14
N PRO A 82 -10.00 20.42 7.76
CA PRO A 82 -9.97 19.55 8.92
C PRO A 82 -10.99 20.04 9.93
N THR A 83 -11.77 19.13 10.50
CA THR A 83 -12.70 19.46 11.56
C THR A 83 -11.90 20.06 12.73
N PRO A 84 -12.26 21.25 13.26
CA PRO A 84 -11.54 21.84 14.35
C PRO A 84 -11.49 20.89 15.55
N GLY A 85 -10.28 20.44 15.93
CA GLY A 85 -10.04 19.57 17.08
C GLY A 85 -9.65 18.13 16.75
N ARG A 86 -9.84 17.62 15.52
CA ARG A 86 -9.32 16.30 15.12
C ARG A 86 -7.88 16.43 14.64
N GLN A 87 -7.02 15.52 15.10
CA GLN A 87 -5.62 15.43 14.69
C GLN A 87 -5.31 14.01 14.25
N ILE A 88 -4.73 13.86 13.08
CA ILE A 88 -4.08 12.65 12.57
C ILE A 88 -2.72 13.11 12.06
N LEU A 89 -1.67 12.84 12.83
CA LEU A 89 -0.30 13.29 12.55
C LEU A 89 0.66 12.12 12.28
N CYS A 90 0.13 10.89 12.22
CA CYS A 90 0.90 9.71 11.85
C CYS A 90 0.20 8.98 10.71
N ASP A 91 0.92 8.70 9.64
CA ASP A 91 0.52 7.71 8.64
C ASP A 91 1.22 6.40 8.96
N THR A 92 0.45 5.36 9.28
CA THR A 92 1.00 4.10 9.78
C THR A 92 1.02 2.98 8.75
N HIS A 93 0.67 3.29 7.48
CA HIS A 93 0.59 2.32 6.42
C HIS A 93 0.86 2.96 5.06
N CYS A 94 2.07 2.78 4.53
CA CYS A 94 2.41 3.16 3.16
C CYS A 94 3.44 2.17 2.56
N HIS A 95 3.59 2.24 1.23
CA HIS A 95 4.38 1.32 0.43
C HIS A 95 5.41 2.02 -0.43
N THR A 96 6.61 1.45 -0.49
CA THR A 96 7.69 1.89 -1.38
C THR A 96 7.78 1.02 -2.64
N LEU A 97 8.72 1.34 -3.52
CA LEU A 97 9.06 0.53 -4.70
C LEU A 97 9.28 -0.96 -4.38
N PHE A 98 9.62 -1.30 -3.14
CA PHE A 98 9.81 -2.69 -2.76
C PHE A 98 8.53 -3.51 -2.88
N SER A 99 7.38 -2.93 -2.64
CA SER A 99 6.07 -3.55 -2.83
C SER A 99 5.72 -3.86 -4.30
N ARG A 100 6.62 -3.53 -5.26
CA ARG A 100 6.65 -3.87 -6.69
C ARG A 100 5.52 -3.29 -7.54
N HIS A 101 4.41 -2.92 -6.96
CA HIS A 101 3.32 -2.18 -7.57
C HIS A 101 3.09 -0.80 -6.91
N ALA A 102 4.02 -0.39 -6.05
CA ALA A 102 4.15 0.99 -5.59
C ALA A 102 5.25 1.72 -6.39
N TYR A 103 5.23 3.04 -6.40
CA TYR A 103 5.97 3.83 -7.38
C TYR A 103 6.93 4.85 -6.79
N SER A 104 7.04 4.91 -5.46
CA SER A 104 7.89 5.89 -4.77
C SER A 104 9.00 5.24 -3.98
N THR A 105 10.11 5.95 -3.89
CA THR A 105 11.21 5.60 -2.99
C THR A 105 10.88 5.99 -1.56
N LEU A 106 11.58 5.41 -0.59
CA LEU A 106 11.45 5.78 0.82
C LEU A 106 11.62 7.31 1.03
N GLU A 107 12.58 7.95 0.36
CA GLU A 107 12.81 9.39 0.51
C GLU A 107 11.65 10.23 -0.03
N GLU A 108 11.07 9.84 -1.17
CA GLU A 108 9.91 10.53 -1.73
C GLU A 108 8.71 10.45 -0.79
N ASP A 109 8.46 9.31 -0.17
CA ASP A 109 7.37 9.12 0.80
C ASP A 109 7.62 9.95 2.07
N VAL A 110 8.84 9.97 2.59
CA VAL A 110 9.20 10.79 3.77
C VAL A 110 9.05 12.29 3.48
N ARG A 111 9.46 12.74 2.28
CA ARG A 111 9.27 14.15 1.87
C ARG A 111 7.79 14.50 1.75
N ALA A 112 6.97 13.59 1.22
CA ALA A 112 5.53 13.79 1.12
C ALA A 112 4.90 13.85 2.50
N ALA A 113 5.24 12.93 3.41
CA ALA A 113 4.78 12.96 4.80
C ALA A 113 5.14 14.28 5.50
N ALA A 114 6.38 14.75 5.33
CA ALA A 114 6.81 16.04 5.87
C ALA A 114 6.02 17.22 5.30
N ALA A 115 5.72 17.20 4.00
CA ALA A 115 4.93 18.24 3.34
C ALA A 115 3.47 18.26 3.79
N GLN A 116 2.91 17.11 4.18
CA GLN A 116 1.59 16.97 4.79
C GLN A 116 1.56 17.29 6.30
N GLY A 117 2.72 17.57 6.90
CA GLY A 117 2.81 17.87 8.33
C GLY A 117 2.73 16.65 9.23
N MET A 118 2.97 15.44 8.68
CA MET A 118 3.03 14.22 9.49
C MET A 118 4.25 14.24 10.41
N GLU A 119 4.05 13.86 11.66
CA GLU A 119 5.12 13.72 12.66
C GLU A 119 5.80 12.35 12.57
N LEU A 120 5.04 11.35 12.09
CA LEU A 120 5.48 9.96 12.01
C LEU A 120 4.98 9.30 10.73
N LEU A 121 5.87 8.52 10.10
CA LEU A 121 5.56 7.64 8.97
C LEU A 121 5.96 6.21 9.31
N GLY A 122 5.02 5.29 9.22
CA GLY A 122 5.26 3.85 9.26
C GLY A 122 5.35 3.31 7.84
N VAL A 123 6.52 2.84 7.44
CA VAL A 123 6.73 2.23 6.13
C VAL A 123 6.53 0.73 6.25
N THR A 124 5.54 0.21 5.53
CA THR A 124 4.99 -1.12 5.76
C THR A 124 4.81 -1.89 4.46
N ASP A 125 5.88 -1.97 3.66
CA ASP A 125 5.87 -2.73 2.42
C ASP A 125 5.26 -4.13 2.58
N HIS A 126 4.64 -4.64 1.52
CA HIS A 126 4.05 -5.97 1.51
C HIS A 126 5.06 -7.05 1.89
N TYR A 127 4.70 -7.84 2.89
CA TYR A 127 5.37 -9.08 3.26
C TYR A 127 4.48 -10.26 2.87
N SER A 128 4.57 -10.65 1.60
CA SER A 128 3.60 -11.49 0.92
C SER A 128 4.24 -12.35 -0.16
N SER A 129 3.66 -13.53 -0.39
CA SER A 129 4.07 -14.41 -1.49
C SER A 129 3.89 -13.79 -2.88
N MET A 130 3.07 -12.75 -3.00
CA MET A 130 2.81 -12.07 -4.28
C MET A 130 4.03 -11.32 -4.83
N LEU A 131 5.02 -10.99 -3.99
CA LEU A 131 6.17 -10.19 -4.41
C LEU A 131 7.13 -10.96 -5.30
N PHE A 132 7.34 -12.24 -5.03
CA PHE A 132 8.36 -13.05 -5.70
C PHE A 132 7.82 -14.44 -6.03
N SER A 133 8.16 -14.94 -7.21
CA SER A 133 7.78 -16.28 -7.65
C SER A 133 8.57 -17.39 -6.93
N GLN A 134 9.76 -17.06 -6.47
CA GLN A 134 10.60 -17.92 -5.64
C GLN A 134 10.88 -17.20 -4.32
N GLN A 135 10.95 -17.95 -3.24
CA GLN A 135 11.14 -17.39 -1.90
C GLN A 135 12.57 -17.63 -1.45
N THR A 136 13.53 -16.93 -2.08
CA THR A 136 14.94 -17.00 -1.71
C THR A 136 15.30 -15.97 -0.64
N ILE A 137 16.35 -16.20 0.12
CA ILE A 137 16.82 -15.21 1.12
C ILE A 137 17.21 -13.87 0.46
N GLN A 138 17.67 -13.92 -0.80
CA GLN A 138 18.03 -12.73 -1.57
C GLN A 138 16.82 -11.85 -1.88
N ASP A 139 15.66 -12.45 -2.11
CA ASP A 139 14.42 -11.72 -2.38
C ASP A 139 13.97 -10.92 -1.15
N TRP A 140 14.26 -11.41 0.04
CA TRP A 140 13.80 -10.85 1.31
C TRP A 140 14.81 -9.93 2.02
N GLN A 141 15.96 -9.63 1.39
CA GLN A 141 16.99 -8.78 1.96
C GLN A 141 16.49 -7.43 2.45
N TYR A 142 15.51 -6.85 1.78
CA TYR A 142 14.90 -5.59 2.18
C TYR A 142 14.45 -5.64 3.65
N PHE A 143 13.65 -6.65 4.02
CA PHE A 143 13.18 -6.82 5.39
C PHE A 143 14.27 -7.21 6.38
N LEU A 144 15.34 -7.84 5.91
CA LEU A 144 16.47 -8.21 6.76
C LEU A 144 17.43 -7.05 7.03
N ASN A 145 17.22 -5.90 6.39
CA ASN A 145 18.11 -4.75 6.42
C ASN A 145 17.40 -3.43 6.76
N LEU A 146 16.22 -3.48 7.35
CA LEU A 146 15.46 -2.26 7.71
C LEU A 146 16.21 -1.37 8.71
N TRP A 147 17.12 -1.94 9.50
CA TRP A 147 17.98 -1.21 10.43
C TRP A 147 18.84 -0.13 9.76
N ALA A 148 19.07 -0.22 8.43
CA ALA A 148 19.85 0.76 7.67
C ALA A 148 19.15 2.13 7.57
N TRP A 149 17.86 2.21 7.82
CA TRP A 149 17.13 3.48 7.75
C TRP A 149 17.38 4.35 8.96
N PRO A 150 17.48 5.69 8.79
CA PRO A 150 17.48 6.59 9.92
C PRO A 150 16.13 6.56 10.64
N ARG A 151 16.14 6.76 11.95
CA ARG A 151 14.91 6.85 12.75
C ARG A 151 14.16 8.17 12.59
N ARG A 152 14.82 9.18 12.02
CA ARG A 152 14.24 10.49 11.71
C ARG A 152 14.84 11.02 10.41
N TRP A 153 13.96 11.45 9.52
CA TRP A 153 14.35 12.01 8.23
C TRP A 153 13.39 13.12 7.84
N HIS A 154 13.90 14.24 7.33
CA HIS A 154 13.12 15.45 7.02
C HIS A 154 12.19 15.93 8.15
N GLY A 155 12.56 15.68 9.41
CA GLY A 155 11.75 16.02 10.58
C GLY A 155 10.71 14.95 10.98
N VAL A 156 10.40 14.01 10.11
CA VAL A 156 9.46 12.91 10.35
C VAL A 156 10.14 11.76 11.08
N ARG A 157 9.48 11.22 12.11
CA ARG A 157 9.90 9.97 12.77
C ARG A 157 9.54 8.79 11.88
N LEU A 158 10.50 7.86 11.64
CA LEU A 158 10.27 6.67 10.83
C LEU A 158 10.14 5.43 11.69
N LEU A 159 9.08 4.68 11.47
CA LEU A 159 8.91 3.33 12.00
C LEU A 159 9.03 2.30 10.89
N ARG A 160 9.71 1.22 11.22
CA ARG A 160 9.95 0.07 10.36
C ARG A 160 8.82 -0.92 10.55
N GLY A 161 8.10 -1.22 9.52
CA GLY A 161 7.00 -2.17 9.58
C GLY A 161 6.96 -3.09 8.36
N CYS A 162 5.95 -3.92 8.33
CA CYS A 162 5.52 -4.61 7.12
C CYS A 162 4.01 -4.84 7.17
N GLU A 163 3.39 -4.90 6.00
CA GLU A 163 2.05 -5.42 5.84
C GLU A 163 2.14 -6.89 5.45
N ALA A 164 1.80 -7.77 6.40
CA ALA A 164 2.01 -9.20 6.29
C ALA A 164 0.71 -9.94 5.98
N ASP A 165 0.76 -10.85 5.00
CA ASP A 165 -0.40 -11.66 4.60
C ASP A 165 -0.75 -12.69 5.67
N ILE A 166 -2.03 -12.74 6.03
CA ILE A 166 -2.68 -13.89 6.65
C ILE A 166 -2.96 -14.90 5.53
N ILE A 167 -2.47 -16.13 5.65
CA ILE A 167 -2.42 -17.07 4.53
C ILE A 167 -3.32 -18.29 4.67
N ASP A 168 -3.90 -18.52 5.85
CA ASP A 168 -4.79 -19.66 6.11
C ASP A 168 -5.76 -19.39 7.27
N LEU A 169 -6.71 -20.34 7.46
CA LEU A 169 -7.71 -20.29 8.54
C LEU A 169 -7.14 -20.57 9.93
N ASP A 170 -5.91 -21.02 10.03
CA ASP A 170 -5.20 -21.18 11.29
C ASP A 170 -4.57 -19.87 11.77
N GLY A 171 -4.69 -18.80 10.98
CA GLY A 171 -4.12 -17.49 11.28
C GLY A 171 -2.62 -17.43 11.10
N ASN A 172 -2.06 -18.35 10.32
CA ASN A 172 -0.65 -18.28 9.99
C ASN A 172 -0.37 -17.07 9.08
N ILE A 173 0.76 -16.43 9.37
CA ILE A 173 1.26 -15.30 8.58
C ILE A 173 2.33 -15.83 7.63
N PHE A 174 2.37 -15.27 6.42
CA PHE A 174 3.35 -15.60 5.39
C PHE A 174 4.78 -15.75 5.96
N GLY A 175 5.52 -16.70 5.44
CA GLY A 175 6.91 -16.96 5.84
C GLY A 175 7.07 -17.73 7.14
N HIS A 176 5.97 -18.15 7.81
CA HIS A 176 6.03 -18.92 9.04
C HIS A 176 6.70 -20.29 8.86
N ASP A 177 6.52 -20.89 7.69
CA ASP A 177 7.00 -22.21 7.27
C ASP A 177 8.18 -22.17 6.28
N ILE A 178 8.67 -20.96 5.94
CA ILE A 178 9.85 -20.76 5.09
C ILE A 178 11.09 -20.64 5.97
N PHE A 179 12.09 -21.48 5.72
CA PHE A 179 13.32 -21.53 6.51
C PHE A 179 14.55 -21.43 5.61
N PHE A 180 15.55 -20.68 6.07
CA PHE A 180 16.84 -20.57 5.42
C PHE A 180 17.93 -21.17 6.28
N ASP A 181 18.81 -21.94 5.67
CA ASP A 181 19.99 -22.57 6.27
C ASP A 181 21.28 -21.77 6.04
N LYS A 182 21.22 -20.73 5.21
CA LYS A 182 22.35 -19.86 4.84
C LYS A 182 22.00 -18.39 4.90
N GLU A 183 23.02 -17.60 5.21
CA GLU A 183 23.01 -16.15 5.05
C GLU A 183 23.04 -15.75 3.57
N ILE A 184 22.79 -14.46 3.30
CA ILE A 184 22.85 -13.87 1.96
C ILE A 184 24.23 -14.11 1.28
N ASN A 185 25.32 -14.08 2.07
CA ASN A 185 26.68 -14.30 1.60
C ASN A 185 27.05 -15.78 1.41
N GLY A 186 26.08 -16.71 1.68
CA GLY A 186 26.28 -18.15 1.57
C GLY A 186 26.83 -18.83 2.81
N SER A 187 27.17 -18.10 3.88
CA SER A 187 27.61 -18.67 5.15
C SER A 187 26.47 -19.46 5.80
N ALA A 188 26.78 -20.67 6.30
CA ALA A 188 25.77 -21.52 6.90
C ALA A 188 25.36 -21.03 8.30
N TYR A 189 24.07 -21.01 8.56
CA TYR A 189 23.53 -20.86 9.91
C TYR A 189 23.77 -22.14 10.74
N ARG A 190 23.93 -22.00 12.05
CA ARG A 190 24.01 -23.14 12.95
C ARG A 190 22.73 -23.99 12.95
N LYS A 191 21.59 -23.37 12.67
CA LYS A 191 20.27 -23.99 12.51
C LYS A 191 19.44 -23.12 11.54
N PRO A 192 18.48 -23.72 10.82
CA PRO A 192 17.61 -22.94 9.95
C PRO A 192 16.87 -21.83 10.70
N HIS A 193 16.72 -20.68 10.05
CA HIS A 193 16.01 -19.52 10.55
C HIS A 193 14.70 -19.33 9.77
N SER A 194 13.58 -19.14 10.47
CA SER A 194 12.30 -18.81 9.84
C SER A 194 12.35 -17.42 9.24
N LEU A 195 11.93 -17.30 7.99
CA LEU A 195 11.79 -16.01 7.28
C LEU A 195 10.94 -15.02 8.09
N LYS A 196 9.77 -15.46 8.59
CA LYS A 196 8.89 -14.63 9.43
C LYS A 196 9.64 -14.07 10.63
N LYS A 197 10.35 -14.92 11.39
CA LYS A 197 11.08 -14.47 12.57
C LYS A 197 12.19 -13.50 12.24
N MET A 198 12.90 -13.71 11.12
CA MET A 198 13.97 -12.83 10.67
C MET A 198 13.43 -11.45 10.28
N ALA A 199 12.36 -11.39 9.47
CA ALA A 199 11.75 -10.15 9.03
C ALA A 199 11.10 -9.39 10.21
N PHE A 200 10.33 -10.06 11.04
CA PHE A 200 9.64 -9.43 12.18
C PHE A 200 10.60 -8.92 13.25
N ALA A 201 11.80 -9.51 13.37
CA ALA A 201 12.83 -8.98 14.27
C ALA A 201 13.32 -7.59 13.87
N GLN A 202 13.18 -7.21 12.60
CA GLN A 202 13.56 -5.90 12.09
C GLN A 202 12.42 -4.87 12.18
N CYS A 203 11.17 -5.33 12.36
CA CYS A 203 10.00 -4.47 12.41
C CYS A 203 9.74 -3.95 13.82
N ASP A 204 9.37 -2.68 13.91
CA ASP A 204 8.82 -2.08 15.13
C ASP A 204 7.40 -2.62 15.38
N TYR A 205 6.62 -2.79 14.30
CA TYR A 205 5.28 -3.38 14.33
C TYR A 205 4.95 -4.03 12.98
N VAL A 206 3.88 -4.81 12.98
CA VAL A 206 3.35 -5.51 11.80
C VAL A 206 1.86 -5.20 11.65
N ILE A 207 1.45 -4.93 10.42
CA ILE A 207 0.05 -4.91 9.99
C ILE A 207 -0.27 -6.31 9.45
N ALA A 208 -1.32 -6.94 9.92
CA ALA A 208 -1.76 -8.23 9.38
C ALA A 208 -3.01 -8.04 8.51
N SER A 209 -2.92 -8.46 7.26
CA SER A 209 -3.93 -8.22 6.22
C SER A 209 -4.31 -9.50 5.47
N VAL A 210 -5.52 -9.52 4.90
CA VAL A 210 -5.96 -10.57 3.97
C VAL A 210 -6.06 -9.97 2.57
N HIS A 211 -5.12 -10.29 1.69
CA HIS A 211 -5.14 -9.87 0.28
C HIS A 211 -5.74 -10.96 -0.62
N ASN A 212 -5.24 -12.18 -0.55
CA ASN A 212 -5.86 -13.33 -1.21
C ASN A 212 -6.87 -13.99 -0.27
N LYS A 213 -8.10 -14.20 -0.76
CA LYS A 213 -9.20 -14.80 0.01
C LYS A 213 -9.51 -16.24 -0.39
N ASP A 214 -8.75 -16.84 -1.29
CA ASP A 214 -9.06 -18.18 -1.80
C ASP A 214 -9.12 -19.22 -0.67
N PHE A 215 -8.25 -19.09 0.33
CA PHE A 215 -8.24 -19.98 1.50
C PHE A 215 -9.48 -19.81 2.42
N THR A 216 -10.27 -18.75 2.24
CA THR A 216 -11.51 -18.50 3.01
C THR A 216 -12.77 -19.00 2.31
N GLU A 217 -12.65 -19.58 1.12
CA GLU A 217 -13.79 -20.10 0.37
C GLU A 217 -14.47 -21.22 1.17
N GLY A 218 -15.79 -21.07 1.39
CA GLY A 218 -16.57 -22.01 2.20
C GLY A 218 -16.32 -21.98 3.71
N ALA A 219 -15.44 -21.09 4.20
CA ALA A 219 -15.19 -20.98 5.63
C ALA A 219 -16.40 -20.42 6.38
N SER A 220 -16.67 -20.97 7.56
CA SER A 220 -17.71 -20.46 8.44
C SER A 220 -17.27 -19.17 9.14
N ARG A 221 -18.27 -18.40 9.62
CA ARG A 221 -18.04 -17.21 10.45
C ARG A 221 -17.13 -17.49 11.64
N GLU A 222 -17.31 -18.62 12.31
CA GLU A 222 -16.50 -19.04 13.45
C GLU A 222 -15.05 -19.33 13.06
N GLN A 223 -14.82 -19.90 11.87
CA GLN A 223 -13.47 -20.16 11.37
C GLN A 223 -12.73 -18.84 11.08
N ILE A 224 -13.38 -17.90 10.41
CA ILE A 224 -12.81 -16.56 10.13
C ILE A 224 -12.57 -15.80 11.46
N THR A 225 -13.51 -15.84 12.39
CA THR A 225 -13.33 -15.22 13.71
C THR A 225 -12.09 -15.79 14.41
N ARG A 226 -11.97 -17.12 14.47
CA ARG A 226 -10.83 -17.80 15.09
C ARG A 226 -9.50 -17.47 14.40
N MET A 227 -9.50 -17.36 13.08
CA MET A 227 -8.33 -16.90 12.32
C MET A 227 -7.83 -15.54 12.82
N TYR A 228 -8.71 -14.53 12.91
CA TYR A 228 -8.32 -13.21 13.43
C TYR A 228 -7.86 -13.28 14.89
N LEU A 229 -8.50 -14.06 15.74
CA LEU A 229 -8.07 -14.22 17.13
C LEU A 229 -6.64 -14.77 17.22
N ARG A 230 -6.30 -15.79 16.43
CA ARG A 230 -4.93 -16.34 16.38
C ARG A 230 -3.89 -15.37 15.83
N VAL A 231 -4.26 -14.57 14.83
CA VAL A 231 -3.39 -13.50 14.33
C VAL A 231 -3.08 -12.48 15.43
N LEU A 232 -4.08 -12.15 16.25
CA LEU A 232 -3.91 -11.24 17.39
C LEU A 232 -3.02 -11.79 18.50
N GLU A 233 -2.77 -13.10 18.57
CA GLU A 233 -1.81 -13.71 19.51
C GLU A 233 -0.34 -13.45 19.10
N ASP A 234 -0.07 -13.10 17.82
CA ASP A 234 1.31 -12.82 17.39
C ASP A 234 1.81 -11.53 18.05
N PRO A 235 2.95 -11.59 18.78
CA PRO A 235 3.43 -10.44 19.57
C PRO A 235 3.90 -9.26 18.71
N LYS A 236 4.17 -9.44 17.42
CA LYS A 236 4.59 -8.36 16.52
C LYS A 236 3.44 -7.72 15.74
N VAL A 237 2.31 -8.39 15.63
CA VAL A 237 1.11 -7.82 15.01
C VAL A 237 0.51 -6.77 15.93
N LEU A 238 0.47 -5.54 15.49
CA LEU A 238 -0.14 -4.41 16.18
C LEU A 238 -1.49 -4.04 15.57
N ILE A 239 -1.62 -4.14 14.27
CA ILE A 239 -2.76 -3.61 13.51
C ILE A 239 -3.39 -4.73 12.69
N LEU A 240 -4.72 -4.83 12.72
CA LEU A 240 -5.47 -5.57 11.69
C LEU A 240 -5.77 -4.63 10.53
N GLY A 241 -5.14 -4.89 9.38
CA GLY A 241 -5.20 -4.05 8.18
C GLY A 241 -6.52 -4.16 7.45
N HIS A 242 -7.09 -3.03 7.06
CA HIS A 242 -8.27 -2.83 6.18
C HIS A 242 -9.34 -3.96 6.23
N VAL A 243 -9.66 -4.47 7.41
CA VAL A 243 -10.59 -5.59 7.61
C VAL A 243 -11.96 -5.37 6.96
N GLY A 244 -12.43 -4.12 6.87
CA GLY A 244 -13.69 -3.75 6.19
C GLY A 244 -13.67 -3.95 4.67
N ARG A 245 -12.47 -3.90 4.04
CA ARG A 245 -12.28 -4.12 2.60
C ARG A 245 -12.48 -5.57 2.19
N THR A 246 -12.13 -6.50 3.05
CA THR A 246 -12.13 -7.93 2.73
C THR A 246 -13.51 -8.48 2.45
N GLY A 247 -14.54 -8.00 3.17
CA GLY A 247 -15.90 -8.53 3.10
C GLY A 247 -16.06 -9.91 3.72
N LEU A 248 -15.09 -10.35 4.51
CA LEU A 248 -15.18 -11.60 5.27
C LEU A 248 -16.23 -11.49 6.37
N ASP A 249 -16.99 -12.55 6.57
CA ASP A 249 -17.96 -12.64 7.66
C ASP A 249 -17.31 -13.21 8.92
N PHE A 250 -17.23 -12.41 9.97
CA PHE A 250 -16.69 -12.80 11.27
C PHE A 250 -17.45 -12.14 12.41
N ASP A 251 -17.30 -12.65 13.61
CA ASP A 251 -17.87 -12.04 14.81
C ASP A 251 -17.05 -10.81 15.20
N LEU A 252 -17.55 -9.65 14.76
CA LEU A 252 -16.89 -8.37 14.98
C LEU A 252 -16.67 -8.08 16.47
N ASP A 253 -17.68 -8.36 17.30
CA ASP A 253 -17.61 -8.08 18.74
C ASP A 253 -16.55 -8.91 19.45
N THR A 254 -16.43 -10.18 19.07
CA THR A 254 -15.42 -11.10 19.60
C THR A 254 -14.02 -10.63 19.18
N VAL A 255 -13.83 -10.26 17.91
CA VAL A 255 -12.54 -9.78 17.41
C VAL A 255 -12.17 -8.44 18.05
N LEU A 256 -13.09 -7.48 18.15
CA LEU A 256 -12.84 -6.18 18.79
C LEU A 256 -12.54 -6.34 20.30
N GLY A 257 -13.17 -7.32 20.95
CA GLY A 257 -12.85 -7.67 22.34
C GLY A 257 -11.39 -8.08 22.50
N ALA A 258 -10.91 -8.98 21.64
CA ALA A 258 -9.52 -9.42 21.63
C ALA A 258 -8.54 -8.29 21.24
N VAL A 259 -8.87 -7.46 20.24
CA VAL A 259 -8.08 -6.28 19.87
C VAL A 259 -7.86 -5.38 21.09
N LYS A 260 -8.93 -5.09 21.84
CA LYS A 260 -8.88 -4.26 23.05
C LYS A 260 -8.07 -4.92 24.17
N GLU A 261 -8.29 -6.20 24.41
CA GLU A 261 -7.59 -6.98 25.46
C GLU A 261 -6.07 -7.00 25.24
N HIS A 262 -5.64 -7.18 23.98
CA HIS A 262 -4.23 -7.17 23.60
C HIS A 262 -3.65 -5.75 23.39
N GLY A 263 -4.44 -4.70 23.55
CA GLY A 263 -4.02 -3.30 23.31
C GLY A 263 -3.70 -2.99 21.85
N LYS A 264 -4.19 -3.82 20.91
CA LYS A 264 -3.94 -3.70 19.46
C LYS A 264 -4.93 -2.75 18.78
N LEU A 265 -4.80 -2.58 17.47
CA LEU A 265 -5.51 -1.55 16.72
C LEU A 265 -6.27 -2.15 15.54
N ILE A 266 -7.38 -1.50 15.19
CA ILE A 266 -8.07 -1.67 13.91
C ILE A 266 -7.66 -0.54 12.97
N GLU A 267 -7.31 -0.86 11.75
CA GLU A 267 -7.00 0.16 10.75
C GLU A 267 -8.27 0.80 10.16
N VAL A 268 -8.27 2.12 10.10
CA VAL A 268 -9.15 2.92 9.26
C VAL A 268 -8.33 3.35 8.05
N ASN A 269 -8.58 2.72 6.91
CA ASN A 269 -7.71 2.76 5.73
C ASN A 269 -8.30 3.67 4.65
N GLU A 270 -7.58 4.73 4.28
CA GLU A 270 -8.01 5.75 3.32
C GLU A 270 -8.28 5.14 1.94
N SER A 271 -7.36 4.34 1.42
CA SER A 271 -7.49 3.68 0.11
C SER A 271 -8.77 2.82 0.02
N SER A 272 -9.16 2.18 1.12
CA SER A 272 -10.38 1.38 1.20
C SER A 272 -11.66 2.21 1.15
N LEU A 273 -11.62 3.45 1.64
CA LEU A 273 -12.75 4.38 1.65
C LEU A 273 -12.91 5.09 0.31
N ILE A 274 -11.79 5.52 -0.31
CA ILE A 274 -11.79 6.19 -1.63
C ILE A 274 -12.22 5.24 -2.75
N ALA A 275 -11.89 3.96 -2.67
CA ALA A 275 -12.20 2.97 -3.69
C ALA A 275 -13.71 2.67 -3.76
N GLN A 276 -14.52 3.71 -4.00
CA GLN A 276 -16.01 3.67 -4.07
C GLN A 276 -16.58 2.61 -5.03
N LYS A 277 -15.75 2.04 -5.91
CA LYS A 277 -16.17 1.02 -6.89
C LYS A 277 -16.53 -0.33 -6.28
N ARG A 278 -16.23 -0.55 -5.00
CA ARG A 278 -16.62 -1.78 -4.28
C ARG A 278 -17.84 -1.49 -3.42
N ALA A 279 -19.02 -1.57 -4.04
CA ALA A 279 -20.30 -1.46 -3.32
C ALA A 279 -20.28 -2.31 -2.04
N GLY A 280 -20.46 -1.68 -0.88
CA GLY A 280 -20.46 -2.32 0.42
C GLY A 280 -19.17 -2.18 1.26
N SER A 281 -18.03 -1.79 0.70
CA SER A 281 -16.81 -1.59 1.48
C SER A 281 -16.97 -0.44 2.48
N TYR A 282 -17.41 0.73 2.02
CA TYR A 282 -17.66 1.88 2.89
C TYR A 282 -18.62 1.55 4.04
N LYS A 283 -19.74 0.89 3.73
CA LYS A 283 -20.73 0.49 4.76
C LYS A 283 -20.08 -0.41 5.83
N ARG A 284 -19.25 -1.38 5.43
CA ARG A 284 -18.57 -2.26 6.38
C ARG A 284 -17.53 -1.51 7.21
N CYS A 285 -16.70 -0.67 6.57
CA CYS A 285 -15.74 0.17 7.28
C CYS A 285 -16.44 1.05 8.32
N ARG A 286 -17.54 1.71 7.92
CA ARG A 286 -18.35 2.52 8.83
C ARG A 286 -18.88 1.72 10.03
N GLN A 287 -19.47 0.55 9.80
CA GLN A 287 -19.96 -0.33 10.86
C GLN A 287 -18.85 -0.74 11.84
N ILE A 288 -17.65 -1.06 11.32
CA ILE A 288 -16.52 -1.42 12.16
C ILE A 288 -16.07 -0.23 13.01
N VAL A 289 -15.95 0.96 12.41
CA VAL A 289 -15.53 2.18 13.11
C VAL A 289 -16.54 2.59 14.18
N GLU A 290 -17.85 2.56 13.87
CA GLU A 290 -18.92 2.78 14.85
C GLU A 290 -18.78 1.81 16.04
N ARG A 291 -18.57 0.52 15.71
CA ARG A 291 -18.45 -0.48 16.78
C ARG A 291 -17.18 -0.33 17.60
N CYS A 292 -16.07 0.14 16.99
CA CYS A 292 -14.86 0.51 17.72
C CYS A 292 -15.14 1.64 18.73
N ALA A 293 -15.86 2.70 18.31
CA ALA A 293 -16.24 3.80 19.19
C ALA A 293 -17.08 3.32 20.37
N GLU A 294 -18.14 2.53 20.10
CA GLU A 294 -19.04 1.99 21.13
C GLU A 294 -18.33 1.11 22.16
N ARG A 295 -17.31 0.37 21.74
CA ARG A 295 -16.57 -0.56 22.61
C ARG A 295 -15.29 0.04 23.21
N GLY A 296 -14.95 1.25 22.83
CA GLY A 296 -13.70 1.91 23.25
C GLY A 296 -12.47 1.15 22.74
N VAL A 297 -12.48 0.74 21.45
CA VAL A 297 -11.36 0.13 20.74
C VAL A 297 -10.62 1.20 19.98
N SER A 298 -9.31 1.28 20.16
CA SER A 298 -8.47 2.25 19.46
C SER A 298 -8.27 1.89 17.99
N VAL A 299 -8.16 2.92 17.15
CA VAL A 299 -7.91 2.78 15.72
C VAL A 299 -6.60 3.46 15.31
N SER A 300 -5.99 2.95 14.23
CA SER A 300 -4.92 3.61 13.50
C SER A 300 -5.44 4.14 12.18
N PHE A 301 -4.73 5.09 11.60
CA PHE A 301 -4.89 5.55 10.24
C PHE A 301 -3.77 4.99 9.36
N GLY A 302 -4.13 4.56 8.15
CA GLY A 302 -3.22 4.20 7.07
C GLY A 302 -3.69 4.79 5.75
N SER A 303 -2.81 5.51 5.06
CA SER A 303 -3.10 5.96 3.68
C SER A 303 -3.16 4.78 2.73
N ASP A 304 -2.36 3.75 2.99
CA ASP A 304 -2.11 2.62 2.09
C ASP A 304 -1.60 3.14 0.72
N ALA A 305 -0.78 4.21 0.81
CA ALA A 305 -0.27 4.91 -0.34
C ALA A 305 0.75 4.06 -1.10
N HIS A 306 0.54 3.93 -2.41
CA HIS A 306 1.45 3.27 -3.35
C HIS A 306 2.20 4.27 -4.24
N VAL A 307 2.04 5.56 -3.96
CA VAL A 307 2.75 6.67 -4.58
C VAL A 307 2.81 7.83 -3.58
N SER A 308 3.94 8.51 -3.52
CA SER A 308 4.21 9.55 -2.52
C SER A 308 3.16 10.66 -2.46
N SER A 309 2.51 10.98 -3.60
CA SER A 309 1.45 11.99 -3.64
C SER A 309 0.19 11.64 -2.83
N LEU A 310 0.08 10.43 -2.31
CA LEU A 310 -1.05 9.99 -1.49
C LEU A 310 -0.66 9.77 -0.02
N VAL A 311 0.63 9.82 0.32
CA VAL A 311 1.12 9.65 1.69
C VAL A 311 0.57 10.77 2.59
N GLY A 312 0.02 10.40 3.73
CA GLY A 312 -0.53 11.31 4.72
C GLY A 312 -1.90 11.91 4.36
N HIS A 313 -2.48 11.59 3.19
CA HIS A 313 -3.84 11.98 2.85
C HIS A 313 -4.86 11.13 3.63
N HIS A 314 -5.80 11.80 4.31
CA HIS A 314 -6.76 11.15 5.22
C HIS A 314 -8.16 11.78 5.19
N GLU A 315 -8.52 12.41 4.07
CA GLU A 315 -9.76 13.17 3.97
C GLU A 315 -11.01 12.29 4.09
N ALA A 316 -10.98 11.07 3.53
CA ALA A 316 -12.10 10.14 3.64
C ALA A 316 -12.18 9.51 5.04
N VAL A 317 -11.05 9.29 5.69
CA VAL A 317 -10.98 8.84 7.08
C VAL A 317 -11.54 9.91 8.01
N ASP A 318 -11.12 11.17 7.88
CA ASP A 318 -11.66 12.28 8.68
C ASP A 318 -13.18 12.39 8.53
N ALA A 319 -13.67 12.35 7.27
CA ALA A 319 -15.10 12.42 7.02
C ALA A 319 -15.87 11.27 7.68
N LEU A 320 -15.33 10.05 7.66
CA LEU A 320 -15.94 8.90 8.31
C LEU A 320 -15.91 9.03 9.84
N LEU A 321 -14.78 9.42 10.41
CA LEU A 321 -14.65 9.59 11.86
C LEU A 321 -15.56 10.71 12.39
N ASP A 322 -15.79 11.77 11.59
CA ASP A 322 -16.73 12.83 11.92
C ASP A 322 -18.17 12.36 11.81
N GLU A 323 -18.51 11.62 10.76
CA GLU A 323 -19.87 11.04 10.56
C GLU A 323 -20.30 10.18 11.75
N VAL A 324 -19.38 9.39 12.32
CA VAL A 324 -19.66 8.50 13.45
C VAL A 324 -19.36 9.13 14.81
N HIS A 325 -18.95 10.41 14.86
CA HIS A 325 -18.54 11.09 16.09
C HIS A 325 -17.48 10.32 16.89
N PHE A 326 -16.46 9.81 16.17
CA PHE A 326 -15.45 8.95 16.77
C PHE A 326 -14.62 9.70 17.83
N PRO A 327 -14.42 9.14 19.03
CA PRO A 327 -13.65 9.78 20.10
C PRO A 327 -12.18 9.98 19.71
N GLN A 328 -11.67 11.22 19.85
CA GLN A 328 -10.29 11.55 19.46
C GLN A 328 -9.25 10.78 20.29
N GLU A 329 -9.53 10.50 21.55
CA GLU A 329 -8.66 9.73 22.45
C GLU A 329 -8.43 8.30 22.00
N LEU A 330 -9.34 7.73 21.19
CA LEU A 330 -9.21 6.39 20.59
C LEU A 330 -8.47 6.41 19.26
N VAL A 331 -8.10 7.56 18.71
CA VAL A 331 -7.25 7.68 17.52
C VAL A 331 -5.78 7.54 17.96
N ALA A 332 -5.18 6.37 17.76
CA ALA A 332 -3.80 6.10 18.19
C ALA A 332 -2.76 6.93 17.43
N CYS A 333 -3.05 7.29 16.18
CA CYS A 333 -2.18 8.04 15.28
C CYS A 333 -2.39 9.57 15.33
N ARG A 334 -3.02 10.08 16.41
CA ARG A 334 -3.23 11.53 16.58
C ARG A 334 -1.94 12.34 16.70
N ASP A 335 -0.87 11.77 17.23
CA ASP A 335 0.48 12.30 17.30
C ASP A 335 1.54 11.20 17.41
N ALA A 336 2.80 11.53 17.12
CA ALA A 336 3.90 10.57 17.10
C ALA A 336 4.20 9.95 18.47
N ALA A 337 4.00 10.71 19.56
CA ALA A 337 4.27 10.21 20.90
C ALA A 337 3.24 9.16 21.31
N THR A 338 1.97 9.41 21.00
CA THR A 338 0.87 8.47 21.26
C THR A 338 1.07 7.17 20.51
N PHE A 339 1.30 7.22 19.20
CA PHE A 339 1.46 5.99 18.42
C PHE A 339 2.70 5.20 18.84
N ALA A 340 3.83 5.89 19.05
CA ALA A 340 5.04 5.25 19.57
C ALA A 340 4.81 4.61 20.95
N GLY A 341 4.09 5.27 21.85
CA GLY A 341 3.73 4.70 23.15
C GLY A 341 2.86 3.44 23.04
N VAL A 342 1.95 3.37 22.06
CA VAL A 342 1.18 2.14 21.77
C VAL A 342 2.12 1.03 21.31
N VAL A 343 3.03 1.31 20.34
CA VAL A 343 4.03 0.33 19.88
C VAL A 343 4.85 -0.20 21.06
N GLU A 344 5.39 0.70 21.88
CA GLU A 344 6.23 0.31 23.02
C GLU A 344 5.47 -0.49 24.08
N SER A 345 4.20 -0.16 24.34
CA SER A 345 3.39 -0.86 25.33
C SER A 345 2.97 -2.26 24.90
N VAL A 346 2.75 -2.48 23.61
CA VAL A 346 2.23 -3.73 23.04
C VAL A 346 3.33 -4.64 22.54
N ILE A 347 4.31 -4.07 21.84
CA ILE A 347 5.39 -4.82 21.17
C ILE A 347 6.66 -4.86 22.03
N GLY A 348 6.92 -3.80 22.77
CA GLY A 348 8.14 -3.58 23.53
C GLY A 348 9.00 -2.44 22.98
N PRO A 349 10.15 -2.16 23.62
CA PRO A 349 10.99 -1.03 23.24
C PRO A 349 11.47 -1.14 21.79
N MET A 350 11.39 -0.01 21.09
CA MET A 350 11.89 0.12 19.74
C MET A 350 13.42 0.28 19.76
N ALA A 351 14.12 -0.41 18.87
CA ALA A 351 15.54 -0.19 18.68
C ALA A 351 15.81 1.24 18.18
N GLU A 352 16.78 1.93 18.75
CA GLU A 352 17.23 3.27 18.31
C GLU A 352 17.89 3.26 16.92
#